data_6aa3e7d6da6cf1abd570bfa434f861d0
#
_entry.id   6aa3e7d6da6cf1abd570bfa434f861d0
#
_cell.length_a   1.000
_cell.length_b   1.000
_cell.length_c   1.000
_cell.angle_alpha   90.00
_cell.angle_beta   90.00
_cell.angle_gamma   90.00
#
_symmetry.space_group_name_H-M   'P 1'
#
loop_
_entity.id
_entity.type
_entity.pdbx_description
1 polymer ?
#
loop_
_entity_poly.entity_id
_entity_poly.type
_entity_poly.pdbx_seq_one_letter_code
_entity_poly.pdbx_strand_id
1 'polypeptide(L)'
;MPELEAKSPYELRVDLGSGVPETDVRSALASGDMGFLHSFTTGSTVDGPGVRVVAWTTGCTWRCQYCHNPDTWTLGNGIPVAVPKAVDELRKYRHGLKVMSGGLTISGGEPFLQDRFVCKLFAAAHELKVHTAVNTNGFYGSRLSDAELENIDLVLLDMKTWDPERHKRLTGMDPAATRAFAERLAARRRPIWLRFVLVPGLTDDLGDVAQIARFAAGLGNVERVDVLPFHQLGRFKYERLGIPYALKDQEPPSQERVEQVCAVYRDAGLVAY
;
A
#
# COMPACT_ATOMS: atom_id res chain seq x y z
N MET A 1 0.55 2.03 -31.28
CA MET A 1 0.55 1.61 -29.86
C MET A 1 1.69 0.63 -29.70
N PRO A 2 2.73 0.88 -28.89
CA PRO A 2 3.76 -0.12 -28.66
C PRO A 2 3.15 -1.26 -27.86
N GLU A 3 3.35 -2.48 -28.32
CA GLU A 3 3.02 -3.72 -27.65
C GLU A 3 3.64 -3.74 -26.25
N LEU A 4 2.80 -3.94 -25.24
CA LEU A 4 3.20 -4.18 -23.87
C LEU A 4 3.79 -5.61 -23.77
N GLU A 5 5.00 -5.80 -24.30
CA GLU A 5 5.76 -7.02 -24.09
C GLU A 5 6.50 -7.02 -22.74
N ALA A 6 6.52 -8.20 -22.17
CA ALA A 6 7.26 -8.67 -21.01
C ALA A 6 6.66 -8.33 -19.64
N LYS A 7 5.65 -9.08 -19.28
CA LYS A 7 5.26 -9.34 -17.89
C LYS A 7 6.39 -10.07 -17.17
N SER A 8 6.60 -9.75 -15.90
CA SER A 8 7.59 -10.42 -15.06
C SER A 8 7.38 -11.95 -15.09
N PRO A 9 8.45 -12.77 -15.21
CA PRO A 9 8.33 -14.23 -15.16
C PRO A 9 7.79 -14.77 -13.83
N TYR A 10 7.71 -13.93 -12.79
CA TYR A 10 7.19 -14.27 -11.46
C TYR A 10 5.72 -13.90 -11.26
N GLU A 11 5.08 -13.26 -12.23
CA GLU A 11 3.66 -12.97 -12.17
C GLU A 11 2.85 -14.20 -12.58
N LEU A 12 2.18 -14.81 -11.61
CA LEU A 12 1.10 -15.76 -11.92
C LEU A 12 0.08 -15.02 -12.78
N ARG A 13 -0.01 -15.37 -14.06
CA ARG A 13 -0.94 -14.76 -15.02
C ARG A 13 -2.36 -15.18 -14.68
N VAL A 14 -2.98 -14.45 -13.78
CA VAL A 14 -4.42 -14.50 -13.67
C VAL A 14 -4.97 -13.61 -14.78
N ASP A 15 -5.67 -14.20 -15.74
CA ASP A 15 -6.40 -13.45 -16.75
C ASP A 15 -7.62 -12.81 -16.10
N LEU A 16 -7.42 -11.57 -15.63
CA LEU A 16 -8.46 -10.80 -14.98
C LEU A 16 -9.33 -10.02 -15.99
N GLY A 17 -9.26 -10.21 -17.27
CA GLY A 17 -9.96 -9.45 -18.30
C GLY A 17 -11.06 -8.51 -17.79
N SER A 18 -11.45 -7.49 -18.48
CA SER A 18 -12.32 -6.42 -17.93
C SER A 18 -13.64 -6.95 -17.33
N GLY A 19 -14.19 -8.02 -17.88
CA GLY A 19 -15.49 -8.56 -17.44
C GLY A 19 -16.68 -7.61 -17.66
N VAL A 20 -16.46 -6.46 -18.32
CA VAL A 20 -17.47 -5.43 -18.61
C VAL A 20 -17.50 -5.20 -20.11
N PRO A 21 -18.68 -5.06 -20.74
CA PRO A 21 -18.80 -4.65 -22.13
C PRO A 21 -18.09 -3.31 -22.39
N GLU A 22 -17.42 -3.19 -23.52
CA GLU A 22 -16.59 -2.02 -23.86
C GLU A 22 -17.36 -0.69 -23.82
N THR A 23 -18.66 -0.74 -24.15
CA THR A 23 -19.56 0.42 -24.13
C THR A 23 -19.80 1.01 -22.74
N ASP A 24 -19.62 0.22 -21.67
CA ASP A 24 -19.95 0.61 -20.30
C ASP A 24 -18.71 0.90 -19.42
N VAL A 25 -17.50 0.76 -19.98
CA VAL A 25 -16.23 0.89 -19.22
C VAL A 25 -16.12 2.24 -18.52
N ARG A 26 -16.44 3.34 -19.19
CA ARG A 26 -16.33 4.68 -18.59
C ARG A 26 -17.29 4.87 -17.40
N SER A 27 -18.52 4.39 -17.52
CA SER A 27 -19.51 4.42 -16.46
C SER A 27 -19.08 3.53 -15.29
N ALA A 28 -18.60 2.32 -15.57
CA ALA A 28 -18.13 1.37 -14.58
C ALA A 28 -16.92 1.89 -13.80
N LEU A 29 -16.00 2.60 -14.45
CA LEU A 29 -14.88 3.27 -13.77
C LEU A 29 -15.38 4.41 -12.86
N ALA A 30 -16.33 5.21 -13.33
CA ALA A 30 -16.88 6.32 -12.56
C ALA A 30 -17.67 5.86 -11.32
N SER A 31 -18.39 4.75 -11.43
CA SER A 31 -19.14 4.14 -10.31
C SER A 31 -18.27 3.30 -9.37
N GLY A 32 -17.05 2.92 -9.78
CA GLY A 32 -16.20 1.98 -9.08
C GLY A 32 -16.58 0.52 -9.28
N ASP A 33 -17.42 0.19 -10.27
CA ASP A 33 -17.72 -1.21 -10.65
C ASP A 33 -16.56 -1.85 -11.39
N MET A 34 -15.62 -1.00 -11.84
CA MET A 34 -14.36 -1.37 -12.45
C MET A 34 -13.24 -0.51 -11.88
N GLY A 35 -12.04 -1.09 -11.79
CA GLY A 35 -10.80 -0.37 -11.47
C GLY A 35 -9.63 -0.92 -12.26
N PHE A 36 -8.47 -0.33 -12.07
CA PHE A 36 -7.22 -0.74 -12.72
C PHE A 36 -6.32 -1.46 -11.71
N LEU A 37 -5.98 -2.71 -12.01
CA LEU A 37 -5.00 -3.49 -11.26
C LEU A 37 -3.73 -3.67 -12.09
N HIS A 38 -2.57 -3.53 -11.44
CA HIS A 38 -1.28 -3.89 -12.01
C HIS A 38 -1.13 -5.42 -12.08
N SER A 39 -1.40 -6.07 -10.96
CA SER A 39 -1.20 -7.51 -10.79
C SER A 39 -1.96 -8.03 -9.56
N PHE A 40 -1.96 -9.34 -9.44
CA PHE A 40 -2.54 -10.08 -8.34
C PHE A 40 -1.52 -11.11 -7.85
N THR A 41 -1.09 -11.01 -6.60
CA THR A 41 -0.08 -11.89 -6.02
C THR A 41 -0.71 -12.78 -4.96
N THR A 42 -0.38 -14.06 -4.95
CA THR A 42 -0.83 -15.02 -3.94
C THR A 42 0.33 -15.48 -3.08
N GLY A 43 0.10 -15.70 -1.79
CA GLY A 43 1.10 -16.26 -0.89
C GLY A 43 2.05 -15.22 -0.26
N SER A 44 1.71 -13.93 -0.26
CA SER A 44 2.52 -12.93 0.46
C SER A 44 2.40 -13.13 1.98
N THR A 45 3.53 -13.00 2.67
CA THR A 45 3.63 -13.06 4.15
C THR A 45 4.08 -11.75 4.78
N VAL A 46 4.26 -10.71 3.96
CA VAL A 46 4.77 -9.39 4.38
C VAL A 46 3.75 -8.25 4.22
N ASP A 47 2.58 -8.55 3.69
CA ASP A 47 1.55 -7.57 3.38
C ASP A 47 0.33 -7.66 4.32
N GLY A 48 0.56 -8.02 5.57
CA GLY A 48 -0.46 -8.16 6.62
C GLY A 48 -0.38 -9.51 7.33
N PRO A 49 -1.31 -9.81 8.24
CA PRO A 49 -1.28 -11.03 9.03
C PRO A 49 -1.57 -12.28 8.19
N GLY A 50 -0.91 -13.38 8.53
CA GLY A 50 -1.07 -14.67 7.85
C GLY A 50 -0.59 -14.63 6.40
N VAL A 51 -1.21 -15.45 5.56
CA VAL A 51 -0.89 -15.50 4.12
C VAL A 51 -1.86 -14.62 3.34
N ARG A 52 -1.34 -13.71 2.54
CA ARG A 52 -2.16 -12.71 1.83
C ARG A 52 -2.30 -13.02 0.35
N VAL A 53 -3.48 -12.76 -0.15
CA VAL A 53 -3.68 -12.42 -1.55
C VAL A 53 -3.58 -10.92 -1.66
N VAL A 54 -2.72 -10.41 -2.54
CA VAL A 54 -2.49 -8.97 -2.71
C VAL A 54 -2.97 -8.53 -4.08
N ALA A 55 -3.92 -7.59 -4.12
CA ALA A 55 -4.33 -6.89 -5.32
C ALA A 55 -3.53 -5.58 -5.43
N TRP A 56 -2.70 -5.46 -6.46
CA TRP A 56 -1.87 -4.28 -6.70
C TRP A 56 -2.60 -3.32 -7.62
N THR A 57 -3.05 -2.19 -7.10
CA THR A 57 -3.70 -1.13 -7.91
C THR A 57 -2.68 -0.29 -8.66
N THR A 58 -3.12 0.39 -9.71
CA THR A 58 -2.36 1.44 -10.38
C THR A 58 -2.90 2.83 -10.02
N GLY A 59 -2.09 3.85 -10.31
CA GLY A 59 -2.36 5.23 -9.97
C GLY A 59 -1.80 5.61 -8.61
N CYS A 60 -0.89 6.59 -8.60
CA CYS A 60 -0.38 7.23 -7.39
C CYS A 60 0.01 8.67 -7.72
N THR A 61 -0.37 9.62 -6.87
CA THR A 61 0.03 11.03 -7.04
C THR A 61 1.39 11.33 -6.40
N TRP A 62 1.84 10.49 -5.47
CA TRP A 62 3.15 10.65 -4.86
C TRP A 62 4.27 10.21 -5.80
N ARG A 63 5.46 10.78 -5.60
CA ARG A 63 6.68 10.45 -6.35
C ARG A 63 7.82 10.17 -5.38
N CYS A 64 7.57 9.23 -4.46
CA CYS A 64 8.58 8.82 -3.47
C CYS A 64 9.88 8.42 -4.18
N GLN A 65 11.00 9.01 -3.77
CA GLN A 65 12.31 8.77 -4.40
C GLN A 65 12.75 7.31 -4.35
N TYR A 66 12.29 6.56 -3.32
CA TYR A 66 12.57 5.14 -3.14
C TYR A 66 11.42 4.22 -3.58
N CYS A 67 10.52 4.67 -4.45
CA CYS A 67 9.38 3.86 -4.85
C CYS A 67 9.82 2.54 -5.50
N HIS A 68 9.33 1.40 -5.01
CA HIS A 68 9.61 0.10 -5.61
C HIS A 68 8.74 -0.21 -6.83
N ASN A 69 7.63 0.53 -6.98
CA ASN A 69 6.63 0.25 -7.99
C ASN A 69 6.34 1.49 -8.87
N PRO A 70 7.36 2.10 -9.53
CA PRO A 70 7.14 3.26 -10.41
C PRO A 70 6.24 2.92 -11.60
N ASP A 71 6.15 1.67 -11.97
CA ASP A 71 5.24 1.10 -12.96
C ASP A 71 3.75 1.24 -12.59
N THR A 72 3.44 1.42 -11.30
CA THR A 72 2.08 1.67 -10.82
C THR A 72 1.71 3.16 -10.73
N TRP A 73 2.59 4.10 -11.04
CA TRP A 73 2.29 5.53 -10.89
C TRP A 73 1.15 6.02 -11.77
N THR A 74 1.08 5.52 -13.00
CA THR A 74 0.07 5.91 -13.99
C THR A 74 -1.11 4.95 -13.93
N LEU A 75 -2.31 5.48 -13.78
CA LEU A 75 -3.54 4.69 -13.68
C LEU A 75 -3.71 3.73 -14.88
N GLY A 76 -3.49 4.24 -16.09
CA GLY A 76 -3.64 3.49 -17.34
C GLY A 76 -2.58 2.39 -17.56
N ASN A 77 -1.57 2.26 -16.69
CA ASN A 77 -0.62 1.13 -16.75
C ASN A 77 -1.23 -0.18 -16.22
N GLY A 78 -2.40 -0.09 -15.59
CA GLY A 78 -3.13 -1.24 -15.07
C GLY A 78 -4.02 -1.91 -16.11
N ILE A 79 -4.45 -3.12 -15.76
CA ILE A 79 -5.46 -3.87 -16.50
C ILE A 79 -6.83 -3.49 -15.92
N PRO A 80 -7.83 -3.12 -16.72
CA PRO A 80 -9.17 -2.85 -16.25
C PRO A 80 -9.82 -4.16 -15.76
N VAL A 81 -10.34 -4.15 -14.53
CA VAL A 81 -10.93 -5.32 -13.87
C VAL A 81 -12.25 -4.93 -13.23
N ALA A 82 -13.31 -5.68 -13.56
CA ALA A 82 -14.61 -5.52 -12.90
C ALA A 82 -14.60 -6.13 -11.49
N VAL A 83 -15.33 -5.50 -10.55
CA VAL A 83 -15.46 -6.00 -9.17
C VAL A 83 -15.87 -7.47 -9.11
N PRO A 84 -16.92 -7.94 -9.84
CA PRO A 84 -17.29 -9.36 -9.80
C PRO A 84 -16.15 -10.30 -10.19
N LYS A 85 -15.36 -9.92 -11.21
CA LYS A 85 -14.22 -10.72 -11.67
C LYS A 85 -13.11 -10.83 -10.61
N ALA A 86 -12.78 -9.73 -9.95
CA ALA A 86 -11.79 -9.72 -8.87
C ALA A 86 -12.29 -10.54 -7.66
N VAL A 87 -13.59 -10.46 -7.35
CA VAL A 87 -14.22 -11.23 -6.27
C VAL A 87 -14.23 -12.74 -6.59
N ASP A 88 -14.53 -13.11 -7.83
CA ASP A 88 -14.47 -14.52 -8.26
C ASP A 88 -13.06 -15.09 -8.16
N GLU A 89 -12.05 -14.28 -8.46
CA GLU A 89 -10.67 -14.69 -8.25
C GLU A 89 -10.35 -14.89 -6.75
N LEU A 90 -10.71 -13.92 -5.90
CA LEU A 90 -10.51 -14.02 -4.45
C LEU A 90 -11.23 -15.26 -3.86
N ARG A 91 -12.41 -15.58 -4.36
CA ARG A 91 -13.23 -16.71 -3.89
C ARG A 91 -12.49 -18.06 -4.01
N LYS A 92 -11.62 -18.21 -5.01
CA LYS A 92 -10.80 -19.44 -5.20
C LYS A 92 -9.86 -19.70 -4.03
N TYR A 93 -9.38 -18.64 -3.38
CA TYR A 93 -8.42 -18.74 -2.28
C TYR A 93 -9.06 -18.71 -0.89
N ARG A 94 -10.36 -18.41 -0.78
CA ARG A 94 -11.08 -18.18 0.48
C ARG A 94 -10.81 -19.25 1.55
N HIS A 95 -10.86 -20.52 1.19
CA HIS A 95 -10.65 -21.62 2.14
C HIS A 95 -9.20 -21.65 2.66
N GLY A 96 -8.23 -21.60 1.76
CA GLY A 96 -6.81 -21.54 2.11
C GLY A 96 -6.46 -20.34 2.98
N LEU A 97 -6.97 -19.16 2.63
CA LEU A 97 -6.76 -17.93 3.43
C LEU A 97 -7.30 -18.10 4.86
N LYS A 98 -8.48 -18.69 5.02
CA LYS A 98 -9.04 -18.95 6.34
C LYS A 98 -8.18 -19.90 7.17
N VAL A 99 -7.69 -20.98 6.57
CA VAL A 99 -6.82 -21.97 7.26
C VAL A 99 -5.49 -21.35 7.68
N MET A 100 -4.95 -20.47 6.84
CA MET A 100 -3.64 -19.80 7.06
C MET A 100 -3.76 -18.47 7.81
N SER A 101 -4.91 -18.17 8.43
CA SER A 101 -5.19 -16.90 9.14
C SER A 101 -4.87 -15.67 8.30
N GLY A 102 -5.09 -15.79 6.99
CA GLY A 102 -4.73 -14.79 6.00
C GLY A 102 -5.92 -13.98 5.49
N GLY A 103 -5.75 -13.29 4.36
CA GLY A 103 -6.81 -12.46 3.81
C GLY A 103 -6.43 -11.74 2.52
N LEU A 104 -7.25 -10.77 2.14
CA LEU A 104 -7.01 -9.85 1.03
C LEU A 104 -6.23 -8.63 1.52
N THR A 105 -5.18 -8.26 0.81
CA THR A 105 -4.56 -6.93 0.94
C THR A 105 -4.70 -6.19 -0.38
N ILE A 106 -5.09 -4.92 -0.33
CA ILE A 106 -5.05 -4.04 -1.48
C ILE A 106 -3.89 -3.07 -1.28
N SER A 107 -2.99 -3.03 -2.26
CA SER A 107 -1.76 -2.24 -2.27
C SER A 107 -1.52 -1.69 -3.68
N GLY A 108 -0.28 -1.35 -4.05
CA GLY A 108 0.11 -0.98 -5.43
C GLY A 108 0.66 0.42 -5.56
N GLY A 109 -0.01 1.29 -6.29
CA GLY A 109 0.22 2.73 -6.27
C GLY A 109 -0.32 3.32 -4.97
N GLU A 110 -1.43 4.05 -5.05
CA GLU A 110 -2.22 4.44 -3.89
C GLU A 110 -3.65 3.90 -4.05
N PRO A 111 -4.05 2.90 -3.26
CA PRO A 111 -5.36 2.25 -3.42
C PRO A 111 -6.54 3.23 -3.38
N PHE A 112 -6.51 4.21 -2.48
CA PHE A 112 -7.60 5.18 -2.33
C PHE A 112 -7.65 6.25 -3.44
N LEU A 113 -6.74 6.21 -4.41
CA LEU A 113 -6.96 6.93 -5.66
C LEU A 113 -8.15 6.33 -6.44
N GLN A 114 -8.40 5.04 -6.26
CA GLN A 114 -9.53 4.28 -6.80
C GLN A 114 -10.51 3.88 -5.67
N ASP A 115 -10.79 4.80 -4.75
CA ASP A 115 -11.56 4.60 -3.52
C ASP A 115 -12.84 3.78 -3.72
N ARG A 116 -13.70 4.14 -4.69
CA ARG A 116 -14.96 3.46 -4.95
C ARG A 116 -14.79 1.98 -5.32
N PHE A 117 -13.82 1.69 -6.19
CA PHE A 117 -13.51 0.32 -6.60
C PHE A 117 -12.96 -0.49 -5.42
N VAL A 118 -12.02 0.08 -4.69
CA VAL A 118 -11.37 -0.56 -3.54
C VAL A 118 -12.36 -0.83 -2.42
N CYS A 119 -13.26 0.12 -2.10
CA CYS A 119 -14.28 -0.07 -1.10
C CYS A 119 -15.28 -1.18 -1.46
N LYS A 120 -15.66 -1.30 -2.74
CA LYS A 120 -16.51 -2.41 -3.21
C LYS A 120 -15.81 -3.76 -3.08
N LEU A 121 -14.50 -3.84 -3.36
CA LEU A 121 -13.73 -5.07 -3.16
C LEU A 121 -13.65 -5.45 -1.68
N PHE A 122 -13.44 -4.49 -0.78
CA PHE A 122 -13.43 -4.76 0.66
C PHE A 122 -14.79 -5.20 1.18
N ALA A 123 -15.88 -4.56 0.75
CA ALA A 123 -17.23 -4.99 1.11
C ALA A 123 -17.49 -6.44 0.69
N ALA A 124 -17.15 -6.78 -0.55
CA ALA A 124 -17.31 -8.14 -1.06
C ALA A 124 -16.40 -9.17 -0.35
N ALA A 125 -15.16 -8.80 -0.01
CA ALA A 125 -14.27 -9.65 0.77
C ALA A 125 -14.81 -9.89 2.18
N HIS A 126 -15.36 -8.85 2.81
CA HIS A 126 -16.00 -8.94 4.13
C HIS A 126 -17.24 -9.88 4.11
N GLU A 127 -18.08 -9.79 3.06
CA GLU A 127 -19.19 -10.74 2.85
C GLU A 127 -18.69 -12.19 2.71
N LEU A 128 -17.54 -12.40 2.09
CA LEU A 128 -16.88 -13.70 2.01
C LEU A 128 -16.22 -14.13 3.32
N LYS A 129 -16.25 -13.30 4.37
CA LYS A 129 -15.55 -13.51 5.66
C LYS A 129 -14.04 -13.71 5.47
N VAL A 130 -13.46 -12.92 4.59
CA VAL A 130 -12.04 -12.84 4.33
C VAL A 130 -11.52 -11.57 5.01
N HIS A 131 -10.50 -11.71 5.85
CA HIS A 131 -9.85 -10.57 6.52
C HIS A 131 -9.28 -9.61 5.49
N THR A 132 -9.48 -8.30 5.69
CA THR A 132 -9.12 -7.25 4.76
C THR A 132 -8.01 -6.35 5.31
N ALA A 133 -7.07 -5.99 4.46
CA ALA A 133 -6.04 -5.02 4.78
C ALA A 133 -5.80 -4.07 3.60
N VAL A 134 -5.44 -2.84 3.89
CA VAL A 134 -5.01 -1.86 2.88
C VAL A 134 -3.60 -1.37 3.20
N ASN A 135 -2.73 -1.34 2.20
CA ASN A 135 -1.44 -0.66 2.29
C ASN A 135 -1.56 0.68 1.56
N THR A 136 -1.49 1.78 2.30
CA THR A 136 -1.79 3.13 1.80
C THR A 136 -0.86 4.17 2.42
N ASN A 137 -0.63 5.25 1.68
CA ASN A 137 -0.02 6.46 2.24
C ASN A 137 -1.03 7.36 2.99
N GLY A 138 -2.32 7.00 2.98
CA GLY A 138 -3.38 7.69 3.69
C GLY A 138 -3.83 9.02 3.10
N PHE A 139 -3.21 9.50 2.02
CA PHE A 139 -3.48 10.84 1.46
C PHE A 139 -4.95 11.04 1.07
N TYR A 140 -5.58 10.01 0.53
CA TYR A 140 -6.99 10.04 0.14
C TYR A 140 -7.95 9.44 1.17
N GLY A 141 -7.47 9.18 2.39
CA GLY A 141 -8.28 8.57 3.45
C GLY A 141 -9.55 9.32 3.81
N SER A 142 -9.58 10.65 3.58
CA SER A 142 -10.78 11.48 3.80
C SER A 142 -11.93 11.20 2.82
N ARG A 143 -11.68 10.50 1.71
CA ARG A 143 -12.73 10.16 0.74
C ARG A 143 -13.63 9.01 1.20
N LEU A 144 -13.13 8.17 2.09
CA LEU A 144 -13.88 7.04 2.60
C LEU A 144 -14.91 7.51 3.63
N SER A 145 -16.13 7.00 3.51
CA SER A 145 -17.13 7.11 4.57
C SER A 145 -16.73 6.22 5.77
N ASP A 146 -17.36 6.46 6.91
CA ASP A 146 -17.14 5.62 8.09
C ASP A 146 -17.62 4.17 7.88
N ALA A 147 -18.72 4.00 7.14
CA ALA A 147 -19.23 2.69 6.78
C ALA A 147 -18.27 1.88 5.86
N GLU A 148 -17.57 2.57 4.96
CA GLU A 148 -16.55 1.93 4.12
C GLU A 148 -15.31 1.52 4.94
N LEU A 149 -14.93 2.32 5.93
CA LEU A 149 -13.84 1.96 6.85
C LEU A 149 -14.14 0.72 7.69
N GLU A 150 -15.42 0.42 7.97
CA GLU A 150 -15.82 -0.78 8.70
C GLU A 150 -15.46 -2.09 7.95
N ASN A 151 -15.31 -2.05 6.64
CA ASN A 151 -14.92 -3.18 5.82
C ASN A 151 -13.38 -3.35 5.70
N ILE A 152 -12.60 -2.57 6.45
CA ILE A 152 -11.13 -2.64 6.47
C ILE A 152 -10.69 -3.05 7.87
N ASP A 153 -10.24 -4.31 8.03
CA ASP A 153 -9.84 -4.84 9.32
C ASP A 153 -8.47 -4.31 9.79
N LEU A 154 -7.58 -3.98 8.86
CA LEU A 154 -6.23 -3.50 9.15
C LEU A 154 -5.78 -2.46 8.13
N VAL A 155 -5.14 -1.39 8.60
CA VAL A 155 -4.47 -0.41 7.75
C VAL A 155 -2.95 -0.52 7.92
N LEU A 156 -2.25 -0.89 6.86
CA LEU A 156 -0.80 -0.77 6.73
C LEU A 156 -0.50 0.66 6.29
N LEU A 157 -0.22 1.54 7.25
CA LEU A 157 -0.08 2.98 6.99
C LEU A 157 1.36 3.38 6.81
N ASP A 158 1.68 3.92 5.66
CA ASP A 158 3.00 4.44 5.36
C ASP A 158 3.21 5.82 6.01
N MET A 159 4.15 5.93 6.95
CA MET A 159 4.67 7.22 7.42
C MET A 159 6.12 7.39 6.95
N LYS A 160 6.38 8.45 6.17
CA LYS A 160 7.67 8.58 5.46
C LYS A 160 8.69 9.43 6.23
N THR A 161 8.30 10.64 6.63
CA THR A 161 9.05 11.56 7.49
C THR A 161 8.05 12.42 8.27
N TRP A 162 8.51 12.99 9.39
CA TRP A 162 7.69 13.91 10.18
C TRP A 162 7.77 15.34 9.65
N ASP A 163 8.96 15.81 9.32
CA ASP A 163 9.19 17.16 8.83
C ASP A 163 8.50 17.39 7.47
N PRO A 164 7.61 18.40 7.32
CA PRO A 164 6.85 18.62 6.09
C PRO A 164 7.72 18.95 4.88
N GLU A 165 8.79 19.71 5.06
CA GLU A 165 9.68 20.07 3.97
C GLU A 165 10.49 18.86 3.49
N ARG A 166 10.96 18.04 4.42
CA ARG A 166 11.62 16.77 4.13
C ARG A 166 10.67 15.82 3.41
N HIS A 167 9.43 15.72 3.91
CA HIS A 167 8.38 14.90 3.31
C HIS A 167 8.07 15.33 1.87
N LYS A 168 7.93 16.64 1.64
CA LYS A 168 7.67 17.19 0.31
C LYS A 168 8.83 16.93 -0.66
N ARG A 169 10.08 17.08 -0.21
CA ARG A 169 11.25 16.72 -1.04
C ARG A 169 11.30 15.23 -1.37
N LEU A 170 10.91 14.37 -0.43
CA LEU A 170 10.97 12.93 -0.58
C LEU A 170 9.85 12.36 -1.46
N THR A 171 8.63 12.91 -1.33
CA THR A 171 7.39 12.34 -1.91
C THR A 171 6.70 13.24 -2.93
N GLY A 172 7.02 14.52 -2.95
CA GLY A 172 6.31 15.56 -3.70
C GLY A 172 5.05 16.09 -3.01
N MET A 173 4.69 15.61 -1.80
CA MET A 173 3.41 15.90 -1.15
C MET A 173 3.58 16.28 0.33
N ASP A 174 2.55 16.89 0.90
CA ASP A 174 2.47 17.23 2.32
C ASP A 174 1.98 16.05 3.17
N PRO A 175 2.52 15.79 4.39
CA PRO A 175 2.12 14.67 5.25
C PRO A 175 0.81 14.91 6.02
N ALA A 176 0.24 16.10 6.01
CA ALA A 176 -0.92 16.46 6.86
C ALA A 176 -2.12 15.53 6.64
N ALA A 177 -2.43 15.19 5.39
CA ALA A 177 -3.54 14.28 5.08
C ALA A 177 -3.33 12.87 5.66
N THR A 178 -2.10 12.35 5.61
CA THR A 178 -1.74 11.07 6.22
C THR A 178 -1.93 11.07 7.73
N ARG A 179 -1.50 12.15 8.40
CA ARG A 179 -1.67 12.32 9.86
C ARG A 179 -3.14 12.39 10.24
N ALA A 180 -3.91 13.23 9.54
CA ALA A 180 -5.36 13.36 9.77
C ALA A 180 -6.09 12.02 9.57
N PHE A 181 -5.66 11.21 8.60
CA PHE A 181 -6.21 9.87 8.41
C PHE A 181 -5.83 8.93 9.56
N ALA A 182 -4.60 8.97 10.05
CA ALA A 182 -4.17 8.18 11.21
C ALA A 182 -4.99 8.53 12.47
N GLU A 183 -5.22 9.82 12.75
CA GLU A 183 -6.06 10.30 13.84
C GLU A 183 -7.52 9.82 13.70
N ARG A 184 -8.07 9.86 12.47
CA ARG A 184 -9.42 9.35 12.19
C ARG A 184 -9.50 7.84 12.44
N LEU A 185 -8.48 7.06 12.04
CA LEU A 185 -8.41 5.63 12.32
C LEU A 185 -8.35 5.35 13.82
N ALA A 186 -7.61 6.15 14.58
CA ALA A 186 -7.54 6.05 16.03
C ALA A 186 -8.92 6.33 16.68
N ALA A 187 -9.59 7.40 16.29
CA ALA A 187 -10.94 7.74 16.77
C ALA A 187 -11.95 6.60 16.48
N ARG A 188 -11.73 5.82 15.43
CA ARG A 188 -12.54 4.66 15.03
C ARG A 188 -12.01 3.32 15.55
N ARG A 189 -10.92 3.33 16.31
CA ARG A 189 -10.25 2.13 16.83
C ARG A 189 -9.91 1.11 15.72
N ARG A 190 -9.57 1.60 14.52
CA ARG A 190 -9.12 0.74 13.41
C ARG A 190 -7.64 0.43 13.60
N PRO A 191 -7.25 -0.86 13.61
CA PRO A 191 -5.85 -1.25 13.79
C PRO A 191 -4.94 -0.66 12.71
N ILE A 192 -3.78 -0.20 13.13
CA ILE A 192 -2.71 0.29 12.25
C ILE A 192 -1.46 -0.56 12.44
N TRP A 193 -0.88 -1.04 11.36
CA TRP A 193 0.52 -1.39 11.28
C TRP A 193 1.23 -0.26 10.56
N LEU A 194 2.11 0.45 11.27
CA LEU A 194 2.86 1.54 10.69
C LEU A 194 4.01 0.99 9.87
N ARG A 195 4.18 1.47 8.63
CA ARG A 195 5.28 1.09 7.74
C ARG A 195 6.22 2.26 7.54
N PHE A 196 7.49 2.04 7.84
CA PHE A 196 8.53 3.05 7.76
C PHE A 196 9.70 2.54 6.90
N VAL A 197 9.90 3.12 5.73
CA VAL A 197 11.04 2.76 4.86
C VAL A 197 12.27 3.54 5.31
N LEU A 198 13.29 2.81 5.75
CA LEU A 198 14.55 3.37 6.24
C LEU A 198 15.56 3.50 5.10
N VAL A 199 15.85 4.75 4.72
CA VAL A 199 16.81 5.10 3.67
C VAL A 199 17.89 5.98 4.27
N PRO A 200 19.17 5.57 4.30
CA PRO A 200 20.26 6.37 4.84
C PRO A 200 20.35 7.77 4.20
N GLY A 201 20.47 8.79 5.02
CA GLY A 201 20.54 10.19 4.58
C GLY A 201 19.20 10.82 4.16
N LEU A 202 18.11 10.05 4.07
CA LEU A 202 16.78 10.56 3.67
C LEU A 202 15.73 10.43 4.77
N THR A 203 15.60 9.25 5.38
CA THR A 203 14.56 8.99 6.39
C THR A 203 15.14 8.58 7.75
N ASP A 204 16.45 8.50 7.88
CA ASP A 204 17.15 7.95 9.05
C ASP A 204 17.49 8.97 10.14
N ASP A 205 16.99 10.21 10.07
CA ASP A 205 17.15 11.20 11.14
C ASP A 205 16.38 10.76 12.40
N LEU A 206 17.10 10.42 13.46
CA LEU A 206 16.50 9.90 14.70
C LEU A 206 15.57 10.90 15.38
N GLY A 207 15.79 12.20 15.21
CA GLY A 207 14.91 13.25 15.74
C GLY A 207 13.55 13.24 15.02
N ASP A 208 13.56 13.09 13.69
CA ASP A 208 12.37 12.96 12.86
C ASP A 208 11.62 11.66 13.17
N VAL A 209 12.35 10.54 13.28
CA VAL A 209 11.79 9.23 13.67
C VAL A 209 11.15 9.29 15.05
N ALA A 210 11.78 9.96 16.03
CA ALA A 210 11.23 10.12 17.37
C ALA A 210 9.92 10.92 17.39
N GLN A 211 9.72 11.84 16.45
CA GLN A 211 8.45 12.56 16.31
C GLN A 211 7.35 11.65 15.75
N ILE A 212 7.67 10.83 14.75
CA ILE A 212 6.74 9.81 14.23
C ILE A 212 6.38 8.84 15.36
N ALA A 213 7.37 8.36 16.13
CA ALA A 213 7.16 7.40 17.20
C ALA A 213 6.23 7.95 18.30
N ARG A 214 6.45 9.21 18.75
CA ARG A 214 5.56 9.88 19.72
C ARG A 214 4.14 10.04 19.20
N PHE A 215 3.99 10.46 17.94
CA PHE A 215 2.69 10.59 17.31
C PHE A 215 1.99 9.23 17.25
N ALA A 216 2.65 8.20 16.74
CA ALA A 216 2.10 6.85 16.61
C ALA A 216 1.70 6.24 17.98
N ALA A 217 2.52 6.42 19.01
CA ALA A 217 2.20 5.99 20.38
C ALA A 217 0.97 6.71 20.92
N GLY A 218 0.83 8.01 20.65
CA GLY A 218 -0.33 8.81 21.06
C GLY A 218 -1.66 8.42 20.42
N LEU A 219 -1.63 7.72 19.28
CA LEU A 219 -2.86 7.24 18.60
C LEU A 219 -3.54 6.09 19.37
N GLY A 220 -2.78 5.24 20.05
CA GLY A 220 -3.30 4.14 20.86
C GLY A 220 -3.88 2.95 20.10
N ASN A 221 -3.83 2.95 18.77
CA ASN A 221 -4.32 1.88 17.90
C ASN A 221 -3.25 1.33 16.94
N VAL A 222 -1.99 1.73 17.13
CA VAL A 222 -0.85 1.18 16.39
C VAL A 222 -0.41 -0.11 17.06
N GLU A 223 -0.64 -1.25 16.39
CA GLU A 223 -0.30 -2.57 16.91
C GLU A 223 1.18 -2.94 16.71
N ARG A 224 1.76 -2.43 15.62
CA ARG A 224 3.19 -2.65 15.32
C ARG A 224 3.75 -1.61 14.35
N VAL A 225 5.07 -1.52 14.34
CA VAL A 225 5.85 -0.74 13.38
C VAL A 225 6.76 -1.67 12.60
N ASP A 226 6.64 -1.66 11.28
CA ASP A 226 7.54 -2.35 10.37
C ASP A 226 8.59 -1.36 9.88
N VAL A 227 9.81 -1.45 10.37
CA VAL A 227 10.95 -0.72 9.83
C VAL A 227 11.49 -1.51 8.64
N LEU A 228 11.29 -0.97 7.44
CA LEU A 228 11.61 -1.62 6.17
C LEU A 228 12.95 -1.09 5.63
N PRO A 229 14.03 -1.87 5.70
CA PRO A 229 15.31 -1.44 5.13
C PRO A 229 15.19 -1.20 3.63
N PHE A 230 15.70 -0.06 3.16
CA PHE A 230 15.79 0.24 1.74
C PHE A 230 16.61 -0.83 1.00
N HIS A 231 16.22 -1.15 -0.22
CA HIS A 231 16.94 -2.05 -1.11
C HIS A 231 16.72 -1.69 -2.58
N GLN A 232 17.59 -2.13 -3.45
CA GLN A 232 17.64 -1.79 -4.88
C GLN A 232 16.72 -2.64 -5.78
N LEU A 233 15.86 -3.49 -5.23
CA LEU A 233 15.04 -4.43 -6.02
C LEU A 233 14.08 -3.76 -7.01
N GLY A 234 13.75 -2.47 -6.83
CA GLY A 234 12.92 -1.71 -7.78
C GLY A 234 13.69 -1.06 -8.95
N ARG A 235 15.04 -1.02 -8.91
CA ARG A 235 15.88 -0.29 -9.85
C ARG A 235 15.61 -0.65 -11.32
N PHE A 236 15.50 -1.94 -11.64
CA PHE A 236 15.26 -2.41 -13.00
C PHE A 236 13.96 -1.86 -13.61
N LYS A 237 12.96 -1.53 -12.79
CA LYS A 237 11.70 -0.95 -13.25
C LYS A 237 11.90 0.48 -13.76
N TYR A 238 12.74 1.27 -13.09
CA TYR A 238 13.10 2.61 -13.56
C TYR A 238 13.83 2.56 -14.89
N GLU A 239 14.80 1.65 -15.01
CA GLU A 239 15.55 1.43 -16.25
C GLU A 239 14.62 1.05 -17.40
N ARG A 240 13.70 0.10 -17.15
CA ARG A 240 12.70 -0.35 -18.13
C ARG A 240 11.72 0.76 -18.55
N LEU A 241 11.37 1.65 -17.64
CA LEU A 241 10.46 2.77 -17.90
C LEU A 241 11.17 3.99 -18.48
N GLY A 242 12.51 3.98 -18.57
CA GLY A 242 13.29 5.15 -18.98
C GLY A 242 13.20 6.32 -17.99
N ILE A 243 12.92 6.04 -16.71
CA ILE A 243 12.79 7.05 -15.66
C ILE A 243 14.12 7.16 -14.90
N PRO A 244 14.70 8.37 -14.72
CA PRO A 244 15.87 8.52 -13.86
C PRO A 244 15.60 8.06 -12.44
N TYR A 245 16.45 7.17 -11.90
CA TYR A 245 16.34 6.72 -10.51
C TYR A 245 17.30 7.51 -9.61
N ALA A 246 16.75 8.37 -8.77
CA ALA A 246 17.54 9.24 -7.89
C ALA A 246 18.42 8.46 -6.90
N LEU A 247 18.02 7.26 -6.53
CA LEU A 247 18.70 6.42 -5.53
C LEU A 247 19.48 5.26 -6.15
N LYS A 248 19.90 5.37 -7.42
CA LYS A 248 20.61 4.29 -8.14
C LYS A 248 21.89 3.80 -7.45
N ASP A 249 22.56 4.70 -6.71
CA ASP A 249 23.83 4.43 -6.02
C ASP A 249 23.65 4.42 -4.49
N GLN A 250 22.39 4.42 -4.00
CA GLN A 250 22.08 4.41 -2.57
C GLN A 250 22.30 3.01 -2.00
N GLU A 251 23.13 2.93 -0.97
CA GLU A 251 23.34 1.68 -0.22
C GLU A 251 22.18 1.42 0.75
N PRO A 252 21.86 0.14 1.02
CA PRO A 252 20.94 -0.22 2.10
C PRO A 252 21.46 0.26 3.47
N PRO A 253 20.59 0.48 4.45
CA PRO A 253 21.02 0.77 5.82
C PRO A 253 21.75 -0.42 6.44
N SER A 254 22.72 -0.15 7.31
CA SER A 254 23.33 -1.20 8.14
C SER A 254 22.32 -1.78 9.12
N GLN A 255 22.53 -3.02 9.54
CA GLN A 255 21.69 -3.66 10.56
C GLN A 255 21.68 -2.88 11.88
N GLU A 256 22.83 -2.30 12.26
CA GLU A 256 22.93 -1.42 13.42
C GLU A 256 22.00 -0.20 13.28
N ARG A 257 21.94 0.42 12.08
CA ARG A 257 21.06 1.57 11.83
C ARG A 257 19.59 1.18 11.91
N VAL A 258 19.22 0.02 11.38
CA VAL A 258 17.87 -0.54 11.50
C VAL A 258 17.51 -0.69 12.99
N GLU A 259 18.39 -1.30 13.79
CA GLU A 259 18.14 -1.51 15.22
C GLU A 259 18.05 -0.19 15.99
N GLN A 260 18.88 0.81 15.69
CA GLN A 260 18.77 2.14 16.28
C GLN A 260 17.40 2.77 16.02
N VAL A 261 16.86 2.66 14.79
CA VAL A 261 15.53 3.17 14.46
C VAL A 261 14.43 2.38 15.15
N CYS A 262 14.53 1.04 15.19
CA CYS A 262 13.59 0.21 15.94
C CYS A 262 13.58 0.55 17.43
N ALA A 263 14.75 0.82 18.01
CA ALA A 263 14.87 1.22 19.42
C ALA A 263 14.09 2.51 19.72
N VAL A 264 14.16 3.52 18.83
CA VAL A 264 13.39 4.77 18.99
C VAL A 264 11.88 4.52 19.07
N TYR A 265 11.36 3.61 18.25
CA TYR A 265 9.93 3.23 18.31
C TYR A 265 9.61 2.46 19.59
N ARG A 266 10.47 1.53 20.01
CA ARG A 266 10.30 0.76 21.26
C ARG A 266 10.36 1.64 22.50
N ASP A 267 11.26 2.63 22.53
CA ASP A 267 11.38 3.61 23.62
C ASP A 267 10.11 4.48 23.76
N ALA A 268 9.36 4.66 22.65
CA ALA A 268 8.05 5.29 22.68
C ALA A 268 6.90 4.34 23.11
N GLY A 269 7.20 3.08 23.45
CA GLY A 269 6.19 2.09 23.87
C GLY A 269 5.54 1.31 22.73
N LEU A 270 6.09 1.36 21.52
CA LEU A 270 5.57 0.64 20.35
C LEU A 270 6.31 -0.70 20.13
N VAL A 271 5.64 -1.66 19.53
CA VAL A 271 6.27 -2.91 19.08
C VAL A 271 6.87 -2.66 17.69
N ALA A 272 8.20 -2.74 17.56
CA ALA A 272 8.94 -2.45 16.32
C ALA A 272 9.88 -3.60 15.91
N TYR A 273 9.89 -3.91 14.62
CA TYR A 273 10.68 -4.97 14.00
C TYR A 273 11.52 -4.42 12.86
#